data_2ee75d171dbd72ac2cc3da7a8d63780f
#
_entry.id   2ee75d171dbd72ac2cc3da7a8d63780f
#
_cell.length_a   1.000
_cell.length_b   1.000
_cell.length_c   1.000
_cell.angle_alpha   90.00
_cell.angle_beta   90.00
_cell.angle_gamma   90.00
#
_symmetry.space_group_name_H-M   'P 1'
#
loop_
_entity.id
_entity.type
_entity.pdbx_description
1 polymer ?
#
loop_
_entity_poly.entity_id
_entity_poly.type
_entity_poly.pdbx_seq_one_letter_code
_entity_poly.pdbx_strand_id
1 'polypeptide(L)'
;LFGERGYAETSIEDISELADVAVRTIYTHFPSKAAIMLAAFDAWVDGFVGAVLQRPVDEPVIDTVREALNAVAAAGWADHPENDDTPVHPMVGHLHSGAPDVAGHVLQRWMREMDRIARDAIERGDYPQGSLAPQARATAIFAAWIATLSAAGGRQQGRALPDDATGHGIGIGVLDLLAGGEL
;
A
#
# COMPACT_ATOMS: atom_id res chain seq x y z
N LEU A 1 5.24 -8.78 19.30
CA LEU A 1 4.30 -8.19 20.25
C LEU A 1 2.93 -7.90 19.61
N PHE A 2 2.87 -7.12 18.54
CA PHE A 2 1.58 -6.78 17.90
C PHE A 2 0.80 -8.02 17.42
N GLY A 3 1.50 -9.03 16.88
CA GLY A 3 0.87 -10.27 16.43
C GLY A 3 0.40 -11.17 17.59
N GLU A 4 1.03 -11.07 18.74
CA GLU A 4 0.74 -11.92 19.92
C GLU A 4 -0.30 -11.29 20.85
N ARG A 5 -0.17 -9.98 21.11
CA ARG A 5 -1.00 -9.25 22.10
C ARG A 5 -2.04 -8.33 21.45
N GLY A 6 -1.89 -8.05 20.17
CA GLY A 6 -2.70 -7.07 19.46
C GLY A 6 -2.15 -5.65 19.58
N TYR A 7 -2.64 -4.77 18.69
CA TYR A 7 -2.18 -3.39 18.60
C TYR A 7 -2.56 -2.57 19.85
N ALA A 8 -3.80 -2.68 20.32
CA ALA A 8 -4.29 -1.88 21.46
C ALA A 8 -3.51 -2.17 22.74
N GLU A 9 -3.25 -3.46 23.01
CA GLU A 9 -2.64 -3.95 24.23
C GLU A 9 -1.10 -3.88 24.25
N THR A 10 -0.47 -3.40 23.17
CA THR A 10 0.97 -3.21 23.11
C THR A 10 1.32 -1.74 23.34
N SER A 11 2.11 -1.42 24.34
CA SER A 11 2.60 -0.07 24.61
C SER A 11 3.96 0.20 23.94
N ILE A 12 4.36 1.46 23.87
CA ILE A 12 5.71 1.83 23.42
C ILE A 12 6.77 1.38 24.43
N GLU A 13 6.41 1.37 25.69
CA GLU A 13 7.25 0.87 26.80
C GLU A 13 7.54 -0.62 26.64
N ASP A 14 6.52 -1.45 26.31
CA ASP A 14 6.72 -2.88 26.03
C ASP A 14 7.68 -3.10 24.84
N ILE A 15 7.54 -2.28 23.79
CA ILE A 15 8.42 -2.34 22.61
C ILE A 15 9.84 -1.93 22.98
N SER A 16 9.99 -0.87 23.79
CA SER A 16 11.26 -0.36 24.29
C SER A 16 11.99 -1.42 25.12
N GLU A 17 11.29 -2.09 26.02
CA GLU A 17 11.83 -3.16 26.86
C GLU A 17 12.28 -4.36 26.02
N LEU A 18 11.44 -4.82 25.08
CA LEU A 18 11.78 -5.96 24.23
C LEU A 18 12.97 -5.68 23.30
N ALA A 19 13.05 -4.46 22.77
CA ALA A 19 14.10 -4.05 21.85
C ALA A 19 15.41 -3.62 22.58
N ASP A 20 15.39 -3.55 23.92
CA ASP A 20 16.51 -3.05 24.74
C ASP A 20 17.00 -1.65 24.32
N VAL A 21 16.06 -0.74 24.03
CA VAL A 21 16.35 0.65 23.68
C VAL A 21 15.46 1.61 24.47
N ALA A 22 15.94 2.83 24.70
CA ALA A 22 15.12 3.83 25.37
C ALA A 22 13.89 4.23 24.53
N VAL A 23 12.76 4.51 25.18
CA VAL A 23 11.53 5.04 24.52
C VAL A 23 11.84 6.25 23.64
N ARG A 24 12.73 7.15 24.09
CA ARG A 24 13.19 8.30 23.29
C ARG A 24 13.85 7.88 21.98
N THR A 25 14.60 6.79 21.98
CA THR A 25 15.24 6.24 20.76
C THR A 25 14.20 5.78 19.77
N ILE A 26 13.13 5.10 20.24
CA ILE A 26 12.01 4.71 19.38
C ILE A 26 11.40 5.93 18.69
N TYR A 27 11.06 6.98 19.46
CA TYR A 27 10.46 8.19 18.89
C TYR A 27 11.38 8.99 17.97
N THR A 28 12.70 8.76 18.02
CA THR A 28 13.64 9.33 17.04
C THR A 28 13.45 8.72 15.65
N HIS A 29 13.04 7.44 15.57
CA HIS A 29 12.90 6.71 14.31
C HIS A 29 11.44 6.58 13.87
N PHE A 30 10.51 6.50 14.83
CA PHE A 30 9.09 6.29 14.58
C PHE A 30 8.25 7.33 15.31
N PRO A 31 7.53 8.21 14.61
CA PRO A 31 6.78 9.29 15.26
C PRO A 31 5.55 8.80 16.06
N SER A 32 5.13 7.54 15.89
CA SER A 32 3.97 6.98 16.57
C SER A 32 4.02 5.45 16.62
N LYS A 33 3.18 4.84 17.47
CA LYS A 33 2.98 3.39 17.52
C LYS A 33 2.47 2.85 16.18
N ALA A 34 1.58 3.59 15.51
CA ALA A 34 1.10 3.23 14.18
C ALA A 34 2.24 3.17 13.15
N ALA A 35 3.18 4.12 13.20
CA ALA A 35 4.35 4.12 12.31
C ALA A 35 5.26 2.90 12.52
N ILE A 36 5.39 2.39 13.75
CA ILE A 36 6.14 1.15 14.02
C ILE A 36 5.42 -0.03 13.38
N MET A 37 4.12 -0.17 13.62
CA MET A 37 3.33 -1.27 13.09
C MET A 37 3.29 -1.26 11.57
N LEU A 38 3.23 -0.09 10.96
CA LEU A 38 3.10 0.11 9.52
C LEU A 38 4.43 0.30 8.79
N ALA A 39 5.57 0.08 9.45
CA ALA A 39 6.90 0.29 8.83
C ALA A 39 7.08 -0.52 7.53
N ALA A 40 6.64 -1.78 7.50
CA ALA A 40 6.68 -2.60 6.31
C ALA A 40 5.73 -2.08 5.21
N PHE A 41 4.60 -1.52 5.60
CA PHE A 41 3.68 -0.84 4.66
C PHE A 41 4.30 0.41 4.08
N ASP A 42 4.86 1.25 4.89
CA ASP A 42 5.51 2.47 4.40
C ASP A 42 6.62 2.13 3.40
N ALA A 43 7.44 1.11 3.68
CA ALA A 43 8.47 0.65 2.77
C ALA A 43 7.90 0.08 1.46
N TRP A 44 6.78 -0.66 1.54
CA TRP A 44 6.09 -1.16 0.35
C TRP A 44 5.50 -0.01 -0.49
N VAL A 45 4.87 0.98 0.14
CA VAL A 45 4.37 2.19 -0.53
C VAL A 45 5.51 2.95 -1.20
N ASP A 46 6.67 3.07 -0.55
CA ASP A 46 7.87 3.67 -1.16
C ASP A 46 8.29 2.92 -2.44
N GLY A 47 8.30 1.59 -2.40
CA GLY A 47 8.61 0.75 -3.56
C GLY A 47 7.60 0.95 -4.69
N PHE A 48 6.30 0.89 -4.38
CA PHE A 48 5.23 1.09 -5.35
C PHE A 48 5.28 2.48 -6.00
N VAL A 49 5.33 3.53 -5.19
CA VAL A 49 5.41 4.91 -5.69
C VAL A 49 6.70 5.14 -6.46
N GLY A 50 7.83 4.59 -5.98
CA GLY A 50 9.09 4.61 -6.72
C GLY A 50 8.97 4.00 -8.11
N ALA A 51 8.27 2.86 -8.24
CA ALA A 51 8.00 2.23 -9.53
C ALA A 51 7.07 3.08 -10.41
N VAL A 52 6.01 3.67 -9.84
CA VAL A 52 5.11 4.60 -10.55
C VAL A 52 5.89 5.79 -11.13
N LEU A 53 6.80 6.38 -10.36
CA LEU A 53 7.59 7.54 -10.78
C LEU A 53 8.60 7.23 -11.91
N GLN A 54 8.89 5.96 -12.16
CA GLN A 54 9.71 5.55 -13.31
C GLN A 54 8.91 5.39 -14.60
N ARG A 55 7.56 5.41 -14.53
CA ARG A 55 6.70 5.23 -15.70
C ARG A 55 6.52 6.52 -16.50
N PRO A 56 6.21 6.43 -17.80
CA PRO A 56 5.80 7.58 -18.60
C PRO A 56 4.55 8.27 -18.00
N VAL A 57 4.54 9.61 -18.00
CA VAL A 57 3.42 10.37 -17.42
C VAL A 57 2.13 10.31 -18.25
N ASP A 58 2.24 9.93 -19.51
CA ASP A 58 1.13 9.74 -20.47
C ASP A 58 0.67 8.28 -20.60
N GLU A 59 1.34 7.34 -19.90
CA GLU A 59 0.95 5.93 -19.89
C GLU A 59 -0.45 5.76 -19.28
N PRO A 60 -1.30 4.84 -19.79
CA PRO A 60 -2.58 4.53 -19.18
C PRO A 60 -2.44 4.16 -17.71
N VAL A 61 -3.35 4.67 -16.86
CA VAL A 61 -3.29 4.48 -15.40
C VAL A 61 -3.22 3.01 -15.01
N ILE A 62 -4.02 2.16 -15.65
CA ILE A 62 -4.08 0.72 -15.34
C ILE A 62 -2.74 0.05 -15.65
N ASP A 63 -2.11 0.41 -16.77
CA ASP A 63 -0.80 -0.15 -17.14
C ASP A 63 0.29 0.34 -16.17
N THR A 64 0.25 1.63 -15.79
CA THR A 64 1.14 2.18 -14.75
C THR A 64 1.04 1.40 -13.43
N VAL A 65 -0.19 1.13 -12.96
CA VAL A 65 -0.40 0.39 -11.70
C VAL A 65 0.03 -1.06 -11.83
N ARG A 66 -0.29 -1.71 -12.96
CA ARG A 66 0.13 -3.09 -13.26
C ARG A 66 1.64 -3.24 -13.21
N GLU A 67 2.35 -2.39 -13.93
CA GLU A 67 3.80 -2.46 -13.99
C GLU A 67 4.47 -2.11 -12.66
N ALA A 68 3.90 -1.17 -11.90
CA ALA A 68 4.38 -0.87 -10.55
C ALA A 68 4.18 -2.05 -9.59
N LEU A 69 3.04 -2.74 -9.65
CA LEU A 69 2.80 -3.95 -8.86
C LEU A 69 3.75 -5.09 -9.25
N ASN A 70 3.98 -5.28 -10.55
CA ASN A 70 4.95 -6.27 -11.05
C ASN A 70 6.37 -5.97 -10.55
N ALA A 71 6.79 -4.70 -10.57
CA ALA A 71 8.10 -4.29 -10.08
C ALA A 71 8.28 -4.54 -8.58
N VAL A 72 7.25 -4.22 -7.79
CA VAL A 72 7.23 -4.50 -6.34
C VAL A 72 7.28 -6.00 -6.07
N ALA A 73 6.52 -6.80 -6.81
CA ALA A 73 6.54 -8.26 -6.73
C ALA A 73 7.93 -8.82 -7.04
N ALA A 74 8.55 -8.37 -8.14
CA ALA A 74 9.90 -8.79 -8.54
C ALA A 74 10.98 -8.40 -7.52
N ALA A 75 10.77 -7.33 -6.75
CA ALA A 75 11.64 -6.92 -5.64
C ALA A 75 11.46 -7.75 -4.35
N GLY A 76 10.64 -8.80 -4.39
CA GLY A 76 10.39 -9.69 -3.24
C GLY A 76 9.33 -9.18 -2.27
N TRP A 77 8.56 -8.16 -2.63
CA TRP A 77 7.45 -7.64 -1.85
C TRP A 77 6.11 -8.34 -2.15
N ALA A 78 6.10 -9.26 -3.13
CA ALA A 78 4.93 -10.10 -3.39
C ALA A 78 4.81 -11.18 -2.33
N ASP A 79 3.59 -11.67 -2.15
CA ASP A 79 3.30 -12.86 -1.36
C ASP A 79 4.23 -13.99 -1.82
N HIS A 80 5.09 -14.46 -0.93
CA HIS A 80 5.85 -15.66 -1.21
C HIS A 80 4.87 -16.82 -1.28
N PRO A 81 4.81 -17.57 -2.39
CA PRO A 81 3.94 -18.74 -2.49
C PRO A 81 4.26 -19.82 -1.46
N GLU A 82 5.41 -19.73 -0.79
CA GLU A 82 5.84 -20.60 0.29
C GLU A 82 5.15 -20.29 1.63
N ASN A 83 4.51 -19.14 1.78
CA ASN A 83 3.71 -18.78 2.96
C ASN A 83 2.21 -18.93 2.64
N ASP A 84 1.80 -20.14 2.33
CA ASP A 84 0.43 -20.53 1.95
C ASP A 84 -0.64 -20.18 3.01
N ASP A 85 -0.22 -19.90 4.26
CA ASP A 85 -1.12 -19.57 5.37
C ASP A 85 -1.51 -18.08 5.44
N THR A 86 -0.85 -17.20 4.68
CA THR A 86 -1.19 -15.77 4.62
C THR A 86 -1.26 -15.25 3.19
N PRO A 87 -2.35 -15.56 2.46
CA PRO A 87 -2.51 -15.24 1.04
C PRO A 87 -2.62 -13.74 0.73
N VAL A 88 -2.61 -12.90 1.74
CA VAL A 88 -2.66 -11.44 1.61
C VAL A 88 -1.61 -10.84 2.54
N HIS A 89 -0.86 -9.86 2.06
CA HIS A 89 0.10 -9.13 2.88
C HIS A 89 -0.57 -8.74 4.22
N PRO A 90 0.05 -9.04 5.38
CA PRO A 90 -0.54 -8.82 6.72
C PRO A 90 -1.17 -7.44 6.91
N MET A 91 -0.73 -6.48 6.14
CA MET A 91 -1.18 -5.10 6.16
C MET A 91 -2.60 -4.86 5.67
N VAL A 92 -3.13 -5.67 4.76
CA VAL A 92 -4.54 -5.54 4.35
C VAL A 92 -5.44 -5.78 5.56
N GLY A 93 -5.03 -6.68 6.46
CA GLY A 93 -5.70 -6.88 7.75
C GLY A 93 -5.66 -5.63 8.64
N HIS A 94 -4.56 -4.88 8.64
CA HIS A 94 -4.41 -3.67 9.45
C HIS A 94 -5.23 -2.48 8.92
N LEU A 95 -5.47 -2.40 7.62
CA LEU A 95 -6.38 -1.38 7.03
C LEU A 95 -7.82 -1.53 7.56
N HIS A 96 -8.19 -2.72 8.02
CA HIS A 96 -9.50 -3.03 8.60
C HIS A 96 -9.47 -3.08 10.14
N SER A 97 -8.35 -2.76 10.77
CA SER A 97 -8.14 -2.97 12.22
C SER A 97 -9.02 -2.08 13.12
N GLY A 98 -9.70 -1.09 12.58
CA GLY A 98 -10.56 -0.19 13.35
C GLY A 98 -9.82 0.77 14.28
N ALA A 99 -8.48 0.76 14.32
CA ALA A 99 -7.68 1.68 15.12
C ALA A 99 -7.55 3.04 14.37
N PRO A 100 -8.12 4.14 14.92
CA PRO A 100 -8.18 5.42 14.20
C PRO A 100 -6.81 6.01 13.85
N ASP A 101 -5.80 5.81 14.70
CA ASP A 101 -4.43 6.29 14.47
C ASP A 101 -3.73 5.50 13.34
N VAL A 102 -4.02 4.21 13.20
CA VAL A 102 -3.55 3.38 12.07
C VAL A 102 -4.19 3.85 10.77
N ALA A 103 -5.52 4.00 10.75
CA ALA A 103 -6.24 4.52 9.58
C ALA A 103 -5.77 5.92 9.19
N GLY A 104 -5.56 6.79 10.19
CA GLY A 104 -5.03 8.14 10.01
C GLY A 104 -3.63 8.15 9.39
N HIS A 105 -2.72 7.27 9.84
CA HIS A 105 -1.38 7.12 9.27
C HIS A 105 -1.45 6.74 7.80
N VAL A 106 -2.23 5.71 7.45
CA VAL A 106 -2.40 5.24 6.08
C VAL A 106 -2.96 6.35 5.17
N LEU A 107 -4.02 7.04 5.62
CA LEU A 107 -4.63 8.12 4.84
C LEU A 107 -3.65 9.28 4.60
N GLN A 108 -2.94 9.72 5.64
CA GLN A 108 -1.92 10.76 5.51
C GLN A 108 -0.78 10.35 4.58
N ARG A 109 -0.37 9.08 4.65
CA ARG A 109 0.64 8.53 3.75
C ARG A 109 0.17 8.59 2.30
N TRP A 110 -1.03 8.13 1.99
CA TRP A 110 -1.60 8.16 0.65
C TRP A 110 -1.73 9.58 0.10
N MET A 111 -2.22 10.52 0.90
CA MET A 111 -2.34 11.92 0.48
C MET A 111 -0.99 12.51 0.09
N ARG A 112 0.06 12.27 0.87
CA ARG A 112 1.42 12.73 0.54
C ARG A 112 1.95 12.14 -0.76
N GLU A 113 1.71 10.85 -0.98
CA GLU A 113 2.21 10.18 -2.19
C GLU A 113 1.41 10.57 -3.44
N MET A 114 0.11 10.79 -3.33
CA MET A 114 -0.68 11.38 -4.43
C MET A 114 -0.14 12.76 -4.82
N ASP A 115 0.15 13.63 -3.84
CA ASP A 115 0.76 14.92 -4.10
C ASP A 115 2.15 14.80 -4.74
N ARG A 116 2.93 13.80 -4.34
CA ARG A 116 4.27 13.53 -4.92
C ARG A 116 4.16 13.11 -6.38
N ILE A 117 3.26 12.17 -6.70
CA ILE A 117 3.02 11.70 -8.08
C ILE A 117 2.50 12.86 -8.94
N ALA A 118 1.56 13.67 -8.43
CA ALA A 118 1.02 14.81 -9.17
C ALA A 118 2.09 15.87 -9.46
N ARG A 119 2.98 16.17 -8.50
CA ARG A 119 4.09 17.11 -8.71
C ARG A 119 5.10 16.58 -9.74
N ASP A 120 5.48 15.32 -9.63
CA ASP A 120 6.38 14.68 -10.60
C ASP A 120 5.79 14.72 -12.01
N ALA A 121 4.48 14.45 -12.14
CA ALA A 121 3.80 14.55 -13.43
C ALA A 121 3.81 15.99 -14.00
N ILE A 122 3.61 17.01 -13.16
CA ILE A 122 3.71 18.42 -13.57
C ILE A 122 5.13 18.76 -14.04
N GLU A 123 6.16 18.27 -13.34
CA GLU A 123 7.57 18.57 -13.67
C GLU A 123 8.03 17.88 -14.96
N ARG A 124 7.52 16.66 -15.24
CA ARG A 124 7.93 15.84 -16.40
C ARG A 124 6.99 15.92 -17.58
N GLY A 125 5.73 16.30 -17.36
CA GLY A 125 4.70 16.34 -18.37
C GLY A 125 4.50 17.72 -18.97
N ASP A 126 3.88 17.78 -20.15
CA ASP A 126 3.48 19.02 -20.81
C ASP A 126 2.01 19.34 -20.48
N TYR A 127 1.77 19.78 -19.25
CA TYR A 127 0.44 20.14 -18.78
C TYR A 127 0.22 21.65 -18.82
N PRO A 128 -0.93 22.12 -19.32
CA PRO A 128 -1.29 23.53 -19.24
C PRO A 128 -1.31 24.03 -17.78
N GLN A 129 -0.95 25.30 -17.58
CA GLN A 129 -1.01 25.91 -16.25
C GLN A 129 -2.43 25.80 -15.68
N GLY A 130 -2.53 25.31 -14.42
CA GLY A 130 -3.81 25.09 -13.75
C GLY A 130 -4.55 23.82 -14.18
N SER A 131 -3.92 22.94 -14.95
CA SER A 131 -4.49 21.64 -15.30
C SER A 131 -4.74 20.79 -14.03
N LEU A 132 -5.91 20.17 -13.96
CA LEU A 132 -6.26 19.19 -12.91
C LEU A 132 -5.85 17.75 -13.28
N ALA A 133 -5.35 17.53 -14.50
CA ALA A 133 -5.03 16.19 -14.98
C ALA A 133 -3.97 15.47 -14.13
N PRO A 134 -2.88 16.11 -13.65
CA PRO A 134 -1.91 15.45 -12.77
C PRO A 134 -2.51 14.95 -11.47
N GLN A 135 -3.36 15.74 -10.82
CA GLN A 135 -4.05 15.35 -9.58
C GLN A 135 -5.05 14.23 -9.83
N ALA A 136 -5.84 14.33 -10.93
CA ALA A 136 -6.77 13.28 -11.32
C ALA A 136 -6.05 11.97 -11.61
N ARG A 137 -4.91 12.01 -12.32
CA ARG A 137 -4.08 10.83 -12.59
C ARG A 137 -3.55 10.20 -11.31
N ALA A 138 -2.96 10.98 -10.42
CA ALA A 138 -2.44 10.48 -9.14
C ALA A 138 -3.55 9.81 -8.31
N THR A 139 -4.72 10.44 -8.24
CA THR A 139 -5.89 9.87 -7.55
C THR A 139 -6.36 8.58 -8.21
N ALA A 140 -6.41 8.51 -9.55
CA ALA A 140 -6.81 7.31 -10.27
C ALA A 140 -5.82 6.14 -10.06
N ILE A 141 -4.51 6.41 -10.00
CA ILE A 141 -3.48 5.40 -9.66
C ILE A 141 -3.76 4.79 -8.29
N PHE A 142 -4.00 5.63 -7.27
CA PHE A 142 -4.32 5.13 -5.93
C PHE A 142 -5.68 4.42 -5.87
N ALA A 143 -6.70 4.89 -6.58
CA ALA A 143 -8.00 4.23 -6.64
C ALA A 143 -7.89 2.82 -7.27
N ALA A 144 -7.16 2.68 -8.38
CA ALA A 144 -6.92 1.39 -9.02
C ALA A 144 -6.13 0.45 -8.08
N TRP A 145 -5.10 0.97 -7.41
CA TRP A 145 -4.35 0.18 -6.42
C TRP A 145 -5.23 -0.24 -5.22
N ILE A 146 -6.03 0.67 -4.65
CA ILE A 146 -6.97 0.34 -3.55
C ILE A 146 -7.95 -0.75 -3.98
N ALA A 147 -8.42 -0.74 -5.22
CA ALA A 147 -9.30 -1.78 -5.75
C ALA A 147 -8.61 -3.16 -5.70
N THR A 148 -7.30 -3.24 -6.06
CA THR A 148 -6.53 -4.48 -5.96
C THR A 148 -6.40 -4.96 -4.52
N LEU A 149 -6.10 -4.06 -3.57
CA LEU A 149 -6.01 -4.39 -2.15
C LEU A 149 -7.34 -4.87 -1.57
N SER A 150 -8.44 -4.21 -1.94
CA SER A 150 -9.78 -4.57 -1.47
C SER A 150 -10.20 -5.96 -1.94
N ALA A 151 -9.86 -6.31 -3.18
CA ALA A 151 -10.12 -7.63 -3.72
C ALA A 151 -9.24 -8.69 -3.05
N ALA A 152 -7.94 -8.44 -2.91
CA ALA A 152 -7.01 -9.35 -2.24
C ALA A 152 -7.40 -9.59 -0.77
N GLY A 153 -7.93 -8.56 -0.06
CA GLY A 153 -8.44 -8.68 1.30
C GLY A 153 -9.74 -9.48 1.43
N GLY A 154 -10.43 -9.75 0.32
CA GLY A 154 -11.72 -10.46 0.31
C GLY A 154 -11.64 -11.86 0.91
N ARG A 155 -10.50 -12.58 0.74
CA ARG A 155 -10.29 -13.92 1.30
C ARG A 155 -10.31 -13.90 2.83
N GLN A 156 -9.68 -12.93 3.47
CA GLN A 156 -9.70 -12.76 4.92
C GLN A 156 -11.11 -12.43 5.44
N GLN A 157 -11.97 -11.90 4.58
CA GLN A 157 -13.38 -11.59 4.87
C GLN A 157 -14.34 -12.74 4.53
N GLY A 158 -13.82 -13.93 4.19
CA GLY A 158 -14.62 -15.10 3.85
C GLY A 158 -15.28 -15.03 2.48
N ARG A 159 -14.83 -14.15 1.58
CA ARG A 159 -15.31 -14.13 0.19
C ARG A 159 -14.72 -15.32 -0.57
N ALA A 160 -15.52 -15.92 -1.43
CA ALA A 160 -15.04 -16.93 -2.36
C ALA A 160 -14.15 -16.27 -3.41
N LEU A 161 -12.87 -16.64 -3.40
CA LEU A 161 -11.86 -16.24 -4.38
C LEU A 161 -11.28 -17.52 -4.99
N PRO A 162 -10.64 -17.45 -6.18
CA PRO A 162 -9.97 -18.62 -6.75
C PRO A 162 -8.96 -19.20 -5.75
N ASP A 163 -9.01 -20.54 -5.53
CA ASP A 163 -8.25 -21.22 -4.47
C ASP A 163 -6.74 -21.15 -4.65
N ASP A 164 -6.28 -21.01 -5.90
CA ASP A 164 -4.88 -20.96 -6.32
C ASP A 164 -4.37 -19.53 -6.57
N ALA A 165 -5.23 -18.52 -6.39
CA ALA A 165 -4.84 -17.15 -6.69
C ALA A 165 -4.00 -16.56 -5.54
N THR A 166 -2.82 -16.04 -5.87
CA THR A 166 -2.01 -15.20 -4.98
C THR A 166 -2.65 -13.81 -4.83
N GLY A 167 -2.33 -13.08 -3.77
CA GLY A 167 -2.78 -11.69 -3.60
C GLY A 167 -2.40 -10.81 -4.79
N HIS A 168 -1.20 -11.01 -5.34
CA HIS A 168 -0.75 -10.34 -6.58
C HIS A 168 -1.62 -10.72 -7.78
N GLY A 169 -1.88 -12.02 -8.00
CA GLY A 169 -2.71 -12.50 -9.10
C GLY A 169 -4.14 -11.98 -9.04
N ILE A 170 -4.74 -11.91 -7.84
CA ILE A 170 -6.06 -11.30 -7.63
C ILE A 170 -6.02 -9.80 -8.01
N GLY A 171 -4.98 -9.09 -7.58
CA GLY A 171 -4.79 -7.67 -7.90
C GLY A 171 -4.69 -7.42 -9.41
N ILE A 172 -3.90 -8.22 -10.14
CA ILE A 172 -3.79 -8.14 -11.60
C ILE A 172 -5.13 -8.42 -12.27
N GLY A 173 -5.87 -9.45 -11.81
CA GLY A 173 -7.22 -9.76 -12.34
C GLY A 173 -8.20 -8.60 -12.17
N VAL A 174 -8.13 -7.86 -11.06
CA VAL A 174 -8.95 -6.63 -10.86
C VAL A 174 -8.56 -5.54 -11.87
N LEU A 175 -7.28 -5.37 -12.14
CA LEU A 175 -6.83 -4.40 -13.15
C LEU A 175 -7.30 -4.77 -14.56
N ASP A 176 -7.36 -6.06 -14.89
CA ASP A 176 -7.89 -6.53 -16.17
C ASP A 176 -9.38 -6.18 -16.33
N LEU A 177 -10.18 -6.38 -15.27
CA LEU A 177 -11.59 -5.99 -15.29
C LEU A 177 -11.77 -4.48 -15.41
N LEU A 178 -10.97 -3.68 -14.72
CA LEU A 178 -11.00 -2.22 -14.84
C LEU A 178 -10.60 -1.75 -16.24
N ALA A 179 -9.61 -2.38 -16.86
CA ALA A 179 -9.19 -2.08 -18.23
C ALA A 179 -10.24 -2.48 -19.27
N GLY A 180 -10.90 -3.63 -19.07
CA GLY A 180 -11.94 -4.14 -19.98
C GLY A 180 -13.29 -3.41 -19.90
N GLY A 181 -13.53 -2.63 -18.83
CA GLY A 181 -14.82 -1.98 -18.59
C GLY A 181 -15.95 -2.97 -18.27
N GLU A 182 -15.63 -4.16 -17.80
CA GLU A 182 -16.56 -5.25 -17.46
C GLU A 182 -17.02 -5.17 -15.99
N LEU A 183 -17.48 -3.99 -15.54
CA LEU A 183 -17.94 -3.75 -14.17
C LEU A 183 -19.47 -3.70 -14.07
#